data_4e99d9468c60887059424a6eedeb1ade
#
_entry.id   4e99d9468c60887059424a6eedeb1ade
#
_cell.length_a   1.000
_cell.length_b   1.000
_cell.length_c   1.000
_cell.angle_alpha   90.00
_cell.angle_beta   90.00
_cell.angle_gamma   90.00
#
_symmetry.space_group_name_H-M   'P 1'
#
loop_
_entity.id
_entity.type
_entity.pdbx_description
1 polymer ?
#
loop_
_entity_poly.entity_id
_entity_poly.type
_entity_poly.pdbx_seq_one_letter_code
_entity_poly.pdbx_strand_id
1 'polypeptide(L)'
;MNNKVLGNNFEKEMAQILKENGYWVHLITPATHTGSQPADIIAVKNNKTVLFDCKTCATHLFPIHRIEQNQRLAYKKFKECGNENYFLAIKRNEKIYMINMKEIDFNKKYIDLENEWKL
;
A
#
# COMPACT_ATOMS: atom_id res chain seq x y z
N MET A 1 -9.71 -19.33 3.86
CA MET A 1 -8.48 -18.58 4.09
C MET A 1 -8.85 -17.24 4.72
N ASN A 2 -8.20 -16.85 5.80
CA ASN A 2 -8.51 -15.58 6.45
C ASN A 2 -7.80 -14.40 5.78
N ASN A 3 -8.24 -13.19 6.10
CA ASN A 3 -7.70 -11.97 5.48
C ASN A 3 -6.20 -11.76 5.74
N LYS A 4 -5.72 -12.20 6.90
CA LYS A 4 -4.30 -12.07 7.24
C LYS A 4 -3.42 -12.88 6.31
N VAL A 5 -3.82 -14.13 6.02
CA VAL A 5 -3.07 -15.00 5.12
C VAL A 5 -3.08 -14.44 3.69
N LEU A 6 -4.23 -13.95 3.23
CA LEU A 6 -4.36 -13.34 1.90
C LEU A 6 -3.46 -12.09 1.80
N GLY A 7 -3.45 -11.25 2.84
CA GLY A 7 -2.62 -10.06 2.88
C GLY A 7 -1.13 -10.38 2.81
N ASN A 8 -0.66 -11.35 3.61
CA ASN A 8 0.74 -11.75 3.61
C ASN A 8 1.19 -12.29 2.26
N ASN A 9 0.32 -13.06 1.60
CA ASN A 9 0.61 -13.60 0.27
C ASN A 9 0.71 -12.49 -0.77
N PHE A 10 -0.17 -11.50 -0.69
CA PHE A 10 -0.15 -10.37 -1.61
C PHE A 10 1.10 -9.51 -1.40
N GLU A 11 1.52 -9.28 -0.16
CA GLU A 11 2.75 -8.54 0.11
C GLU A 11 3.95 -9.18 -0.59
N LYS A 12 4.07 -10.51 -0.50
CA LYS A 12 5.14 -11.26 -1.18
C LYS A 12 5.02 -11.16 -2.70
N GLU A 13 3.81 -11.28 -3.22
CA GLU A 13 3.56 -11.13 -4.65
C GLU A 13 3.96 -9.73 -5.13
N MET A 14 3.55 -8.70 -4.41
CA MET A 14 3.87 -7.32 -4.75
C MET A 14 5.38 -7.07 -4.71
N ALA A 15 6.07 -7.61 -3.69
CA ALA A 15 7.51 -7.50 -3.59
C ALA A 15 8.20 -8.14 -4.80
N GLN A 16 7.71 -9.29 -5.26
CA GLN A 16 8.28 -9.97 -6.42
C GLN A 16 8.07 -9.16 -7.70
N ILE A 17 6.86 -8.60 -7.88
CA ILE A 17 6.57 -7.73 -9.02
C ILE A 17 7.53 -6.55 -9.07
N LEU A 18 7.77 -5.91 -7.93
CA LEU A 18 8.69 -4.77 -7.85
C LEU A 18 10.12 -5.18 -8.19
N LYS A 19 10.58 -6.32 -7.68
CA LYS A 19 11.93 -6.83 -8.00
C LYS A 19 12.07 -7.08 -9.50
N GLU A 20 11.07 -7.67 -10.13
CA GLU A 20 11.07 -7.92 -11.56
C GLU A 20 11.11 -6.64 -12.39
N ASN A 21 10.69 -5.53 -11.80
CA ASN A 21 10.71 -4.22 -12.43
C ASN A 21 11.93 -3.38 -12.03
N GLY A 22 12.93 -4.00 -11.42
CA GLY A 22 14.22 -3.35 -11.16
C GLY A 22 14.33 -2.62 -9.85
N TYR A 23 13.38 -2.81 -8.93
CA TYR A 23 13.45 -2.19 -7.61
C TYR A 23 14.30 -3.03 -6.65
N TRP A 24 15.06 -2.35 -5.79
CA TRP A 24 15.49 -2.94 -4.54
C TRP A 24 14.29 -2.94 -3.61
N VAL A 25 14.02 -4.06 -2.94
CA VAL A 25 12.79 -4.21 -2.15
C VAL A 25 13.10 -4.75 -0.77
N HIS A 26 12.48 -4.17 0.23
CA HIS A 26 12.52 -4.68 1.60
C HIS A 26 11.09 -4.80 2.14
N LEU A 27 10.73 -6.00 2.57
CA LEU A 27 9.47 -6.24 3.27
C LEU A 27 9.65 -5.85 4.73
N ILE A 28 8.78 -4.98 5.22
CA ILE A 28 8.81 -4.56 6.62
C ILE A 28 8.01 -5.59 7.43
N THR A 29 8.69 -6.25 8.37
CA THR A 29 8.01 -7.18 9.26
C THR A 29 7.55 -6.44 10.51
N PRO A 30 6.35 -6.74 11.04
CA PRO A 30 5.89 -6.10 12.27
C PRO A 30 6.82 -6.43 13.43
N ALA A 31 7.13 -5.42 14.24
CA ALA A 31 7.79 -5.66 15.51
C ALA A 31 6.85 -6.45 16.43
N THR A 32 7.38 -7.44 17.11
CA THR A 32 6.56 -8.35 17.95
C THR A 32 5.81 -7.64 19.07
N HIS A 33 6.23 -6.43 19.44
CA HIS A 33 5.66 -5.73 20.59
C HIS A 33 4.85 -4.49 20.24
N THR A 34 4.99 -3.93 19.05
CA THR A 34 4.32 -2.69 18.71
C THR A 34 3.17 -2.88 17.72
N GLY A 35 3.22 -3.93 16.91
CA GLY A 35 2.19 -4.22 15.91
C GLY A 35 1.98 -3.12 14.88
N SER A 36 2.68 -2.02 14.98
CA SER A 36 2.52 -0.84 14.15
C SER A 36 3.74 -0.67 13.26
N GLN A 37 3.51 -0.52 11.96
CA GLN A 37 4.59 -0.28 11.00
C GLN A 37 4.17 0.81 10.03
N PRO A 38 5.14 1.59 9.49
CA PRO A 38 4.82 2.72 8.62
C PRO A 38 4.30 2.29 7.25
N ALA A 39 4.69 1.12 6.79
CA ALA A 39 4.32 0.57 5.49
C ALA A 39 4.63 -0.91 5.48
N ASP A 40 4.19 -1.61 4.43
CA ASP A 40 4.47 -3.03 4.26
C ASP A 40 5.75 -3.27 3.47
N ILE A 41 6.06 -2.39 2.52
CA ILE A 41 7.20 -2.52 1.62
C ILE A 41 7.89 -1.18 1.47
N ILE A 42 9.23 -1.21 1.50
CA ILE A 42 10.07 -0.10 1.05
C ILE A 42 10.74 -0.55 -0.24
N ALA A 43 10.65 0.25 -1.30
CA ALA A 43 11.28 -0.05 -2.57
C ALA A 43 12.06 1.16 -3.07
N VAL A 44 13.21 0.90 -3.72
CA VAL A 44 14.05 1.96 -4.24
C VAL A 44 14.45 1.64 -5.68
N LYS A 45 14.32 2.64 -6.54
CA LYS A 45 14.78 2.57 -7.91
C LYS A 45 15.13 3.97 -8.40
N ASN A 46 16.27 4.11 -9.08
CA ASN A 46 16.70 5.39 -9.66
C ASN A 46 16.71 6.54 -8.63
N ASN A 47 17.25 6.27 -7.45
CA ASN A 47 17.33 7.22 -6.34
C ASN A 47 15.98 7.65 -5.76
N LYS A 48 14.88 6.99 -6.14
CA LYS A 48 13.55 7.29 -5.60
C LYS A 48 13.12 6.19 -4.65
N THR A 49 12.74 6.58 -3.45
CA THR A 49 12.19 5.68 -2.44
C THR A 49 10.68 5.73 -2.52
N VAL A 50 10.05 4.55 -2.51
CA VAL A 50 8.60 4.41 -2.57
C VAL A 50 8.16 3.51 -1.42
N LEU A 51 7.10 3.90 -0.74
CA LEU A 51 6.47 3.08 0.28
C LEU A 51 5.17 2.49 -0.26
N PHE A 52 4.89 1.25 0.12
CA PHE A 52 3.65 0.57 -0.27
C PHE A 52 2.95 0.00 0.95
N ASP A 53 1.65 0.20 1.01
CA ASP A 53 0.75 -0.49 1.91
C ASP A 53 -0.09 -1.42 1.06
N CYS A 54 -0.09 -2.71 1.39
CA CYS A 54 -0.74 -3.75 0.61
C CYS A 54 -2.06 -4.15 1.26
N LYS A 55 -3.14 -4.07 0.49
CA LYS A 55 -4.49 -4.44 0.94
C LYS A 55 -5.11 -5.39 -0.06
N THR A 56 -6.00 -6.24 0.41
CA THR A 56 -6.87 -7.05 -0.45
C THR A 56 -8.30 -6.57 -0.28
N CYS A 57 -9.09 -6.64 -1.35
CA CYS A 57 -10.48 -6.19 -1.31
C CYS A 57 -11.33 -7.10 -2.19
N ALA A 58 -12.46 -7.56 -1.66
CA ALA A 58 -13.34 -8.47 -2.40
C ALA A 58 -14.29 -7.73 -3.33
N THR A 59 -14.58 -6.46 -3.05
CA THR A 59 -15.52 -5.65 -3.80
C THR A 59 -14.84 -4.48 -4.49
N HIS A 60 -15.55 -3.78 -5.38
CA HIS A 60 -15.02 -2.61 -6.06
C HIS A 60 -14.94 -1.36 -5.17
N LEU A 61 -15.58 -1.40 -4.00
CA LEU A 61 -15.56 -0.30 -3.04
C LEU A 61 -14.61 -0.61 -1.90
N PHE A 62 -13.47 0.07 -1.90
CA PHE A 62 -12.47 -0.10 -0.83
C PHE A 62 -12.77 0.88 0.30
N PRO A 63 -13.04 0.38 1.53
CA PRO A 63 -13.34 1.28 2.65
C PRO A 63 -12.09 2.06 3.09
N ILE A 64 -12.19 3.38 3.07
CA ILE A 64 -11.05 4.25 3.39
C ILE A 64 -10.62 4.08 4.85
N HIS A 65 -11.52 3.71 5.76
CA HIS A 65 -11.17 3.48 7.16
C HIS A 65 -10.20 2.31 7.37
N ARG A 66 -10.01 1.45 6.36
CA ARG A 66 -9.02 0.37 6.42
C ARG A 66 -7.59 0.88 6.31
N ILE A 67 -7.40 2.15 5.90
CA ILE A 67 -6.10 2.80 5.93
C ILE A 67 -5.88 3.22 7.38
N GLU A 68 -4.95 2.55 8.05
CA GLU A 68 -4.72 2.75 9.47
C GLU A 68 -4.08 4.10 9.76
N GLN A 69 -4.31 4.62 10.97
CA GLN A 69 -3.78 5.93 11.34
C GLN A 69 -2.27 6.00 11.31
N ASN A 70 -1.58 4.93 11.71
CA ASN A 70 -0.12 4.89 11.66
C ASN A 70 0.39 5.00 10.22
N GLN A 71 -0.34 4.47 9.25
CA GLN A 71 0.02 4.59 7.83
C GLN A 71 -0.20 6.01 7.32
N ARG A 72 -1.28 6.65 7.76
CA ARG A 72 -1.56 8.05 7.41
C ARG A 72 -0.51 8.98 8.00
N LEU A 73 -0.10 8.73 9.24
CA LEU A 73 0.95 9.51 9.90
C LEU A 73 2.31 9.29 9.24
N ALA A 74 2.61 8.06 8.85
CA ALA A 74 3.85 7.75 8.13
C ALA A 74 3.89 8.49 6.80
N TYR A 75 2.79 8.50 6.06
CA TYR A 75 2.70 9.26 4.81
C TYR A 75 2.94 10.75 5.05
N LYS A 76 2.32 11.32 6.08
CA LYS A 76 2.49 12.73 6.42
C LYS A 76 3.94 13.08 6.68
N LYS A 77 4.65 12.26 7.47
CA LYS A 77 6.07 12.46 7.76
C LYS A 77 6.94 12.28 6.53
N PHE A 78 6.63 11.30 5.71
CA PHE A 78 7.33 11.04 4.46
C PHE A 78 7.25 12.25 3.52
N LYS A 79 6.05 12.81 3.42
CA LYS A 79 5.78 14.02 2.64
C LYS A 79 6.54 15.22 3.18
N GLU A 80 6.60 15.37 4.51
CA GLU A 80 7.37 16.47 5.15
C GLU A 80 8.85 16.38 4.83
N CYS A 81 9.37 15.17 4.57
CA CYS A 81 10.75 14.96 4.14
C CYS A 81 10.96 15.17 2.64
N GLY A 82 9.92 15.59 1.92
CA GLY A 82 10.02 15.91 0.50
C GLY A 82 9.67 14.77 -0.44
N ASN A 83 9.05 13.70 0.05
CA ASN A 83 8.72 12.54 -0.78
C ASN A 83 7.24 12.18 -0.64
N GLU A 84 6.51 12.20 -1.76
CA GLU A 84 5.09 11.88 -1.79
C GLU A 84 4.80 10.49 -2.39
N ASN A 85 5.83 9.65 -2.55
CA ASN A 85 5.68 8.34 -3.18
C ASN A 85 5.25 7.28 -2.16
N TYR A 86 4.04 7.40 -1.67
CA TYR A 86 3.42 6.41 -0.79
C TYR A 86 2.16 5.90 -1.47
N PHE A 87 2.14 4.62 -1.82
CA PHE A 87 1.05 3.99 -2.56
C PHE A 87 0.31 2.95 -1.74
N LEU A 88 -1.01 2.92 -1.93
CA LEU A 88 -1.79 1.74 -1.60
C LEU A 88 -1.74 0.82 -2.81
N ALA A 89 -1.34 -0.42 -2.60
CA ALA A 89 -1.47 -1.47 -3.59
C ALA A 89 -2.66 -2.32 -3.15
N ILE A 90 -3.73 -2.30 -3.92
CA ILE A 90 -4.96 -3.01 -3.58
C ILE A 90 -5.20 -4.11 -4.59
N LYS A 91 -5.22 -5.36 -4.12
CA LYS A 91 -5.53 -6.50 -4.97
C LYS A 91 -7.00 -6.87 -4.85
N ARG A 92 -7.67 -6.91 -6.00
CA ARG A 92 -9.04 -7.37 -6.13
C ARG A 92 -9.09 -8.38 -7.26
N ASN A 93 -9.39 -9.62 -6.95
CA ASN A 93 -9.33 -10.74 -7.90
C ASN A 93 -7.92 -10.82 -8.50
N GLU A 94 -7.79 -10.75 -9.82
CA GLU A 94 -6.49 -10.82 -10.50
C GLU A 94 -5.89 -9.45 -10.80
N LYS A 95 -6.53 -8.36 -10.36
CA LYS A 95 -6.09 -6.99 -10.64
C LYS A 95 -5.46 -6.35 -9.44
N ILE A 96 -4.44 -5.55 -9.70
CA ILE A 96 -3.75 -4.75 -8.68
C ILE A 96 -3.94 -3.29 -9.03
N TYR A 97 -4.46 -2.52 -8.09
CA TYR A 97 -4.68 -1.08 -8.24
C TYR A 97 -3.64 -0.34 -7.42
N MET A 98 -2.95 0.61 -8.04
CA MET A 98 -1.92 1.42 -7.39
C MET A 98 -2.44 2.82 -7.18
N ILE A 99 -2.64 3.20 -5.94
CA ILE A 99 -3.25 4.49 -5.59
C ILE A 99 -2.28 5.28 -4.73
N ASN A 100 -1.87 6.45 -5.22
CA ASN A 100 -1.01 7.32 -4.42
C ASN A 100 -1.84 7.93 -3.28
N MET A 101 -1.29 7.91 -2.06
CA MET A 101 -1.96 8.45 -0.89
C MET A 101 -2.39 9.92 -1.07
N LYS A 102 -1.63 10.70 -1.85
CA LYS A 102 -1.95 12.11 -2.09
C LYS A 102 -3.25 12.31 -2.85
N GLU A 103 -3.74 11.29 -3.55
CA GLU A 103 -4.96 11.37 -4.35
C GLU A 103 -6.20 10.92 -3.59
N ILE A 104 -6.03 10.46 -2.35
CA ILE A 104 -7.13 9.95 -1.55
C ILE A 104 -7.83 11.08 -0.81
N ASP A 105 -9.15 11.18 -1.00
CA ASP A 105 -9.99 12.08 -0.19
C ASP A 105 -10.45 11.33 1.05
N PHE A 106 -9.83 11.62 2.18
CA PHE A 106 -10.12 10.93 3.45
C PHE A 106 -11.47 11.33 4.06
N ASN A 107 -12.16 12.29 3.45
CA ASN A 107 -13.53 12.65 3.86
C ASN A 107 -14.57 11.74 3.22
N LYS A 108 -14.20 10.98 2.19
CA LYS A 108 -15.06 9.98 1.58
C LYS A 108 -14.99 8.67 2.35
N LYS A 109 -16.04 7.84 2.20
CA LYS A 109 -16.09 6.54 2.84
C LYS A 109 -15.39 5.44 2.07
N TYR A 110 -15.37 5.54 0.73
CA TYR A 110 -14.88 4.49 -0.16
C TYR A 110 -14.05 5.05 -1.30
N ILE A 111 -13.14 4.22 -1.78
CA ILE A 111 -12.48 4.40 -3.09
C ILE A 111 -13.16 3.44 -4.05
N ASP A 112 -13.69 3.96 -5.16
CA ASP A 112 -14.31 3.13 -6.19
C ASP A 112 -13.24 2.66 -7.17
N LEU A 113 -12.82 1.40 -7.03
CA LEU A 113 -11.74 0.84 -7.82
C LEU A 113 -12.08 0.68 -9.30
N GLU A 114 -13.36 0.60 -9.66
CA GLU A 114 -13.75 0.41 -11.05
C GLU A 114 -13.74 1.70 -11.86
N ASN A 115 -14.07 2.81 -11.23
CA ASN A 115 -14.27 4.08 -11.93
C ASN A 115 -13.08 5.02 -11.88
N GLU A 116 -12.30 5.00 -10.83
CA GLU A 116 -11.29 6.02 -10.60
C GLU A 116 -9.84 5.55 -10.84
N TRP A 117 -9.58 4.25 -10.81
CA TRP A 117 -8.22 3.75 -10.72
C TRP A 117 -7.93 2.63 -11.72
N LYS A 118 -7.96 2.97 -12.98
CA LYS A 118 -7.60 2.02 -14.04
C LYS A 118 -6.11 2.13 -14.33
N LEU A 119 -5.43 1.03 -14.22
CA LEU A 119 -4.05 0.92 -14.65
C LEU A 119 -3.97 0.51 -16.11
#